data_d78a0c028490673fbc34898dea40f3b4
#
_entry.id   d78a0c028490673fbc34898dea40f3b4
#
_cell.length_a   1.000
_cell.length_b   1.000
_cell.length_c   1.000
_cell.angle_alpha   90.00
_cell.angle_beta   90.00
_cell.angle_gamma   90.00
#
_symmetry.space_group_name_H-M   'P 1'
#
loop_
_entity.id
_entity.type
_entity.pdbx_description
1 polymer ?
#
loop_
_entity_poly.entity_id
_entity_poly.type
_entity_poly.pdbx_seq_one_letter_code
_entity_poly.pdbx_strand_id
1 'polypeptide(L)'
;MNLYAVRAIYKFEMARTGRTLMQSIISPVISTSLYFVVFGAAIGGRIQQIDGISYGAFIVPGLIMLSLLTQSIANASFGIYFPRFTGTIYELLSAPISYLEIVVSYVGAAATKSIILGLIILATAGLFVPLQVAHPAWMLLFLLLTAVTFSLLGFIIGIWADGFEKLQLVPLLIVTPLTFLGGSFYSIDMLPPFWQKVTLFNPVVYLISGFRWSFYGIADVSVAVSLAMTVVFMAVSLAIVAWIFKTGYRLKT
;
A
#
# COMPACT_ATOMS: atom_id res chain seq x y z
N MET A 1 6.90 14.91 -22.86
CA MET A 1 7.29 14.16 -21.65
C MET A 1 8.78 13.81 -21.74
N ASN A 2 9.56 14.28 -20.77
CA ASN A 2 11.00 14.00 -20.71
C ASN A 2 11.26 12.63 -20.07
N LEU A 3 11.24 11.58 -20.88
CA LEU A 3 11.44 10.20 -20.43
C LEU A 3 12.82 9.95 -19.80
N TYR A 4 13.84 10.73 -20.17
CA TYR A 4 15.17 10.63 -19.56
C TYR A 4 15.15 11.06 -18.10
N ALA A 5 14.47 12.16 -17.80
CA ALA A 5 14.30 12.64 -16.42
C ALA A 5 13.50 11.64 -15.58
N VAL A 6 12.37 11.15 -16.11
CA VAL A 6 11.56 10.11 -15.43
C VAL A 6 12.40 8.90 -15.11
N ARG A 7 13.16 8.38 -16.09
CA ARG A 7 14.02 7.22 -15.91
C ARG A 7 15.15 7.47 -14.91
N ALA A 8 15.71 8.68 -14.89
CA ALA A 8 16.79 9.03 -13.97
C ALA A 8 16.32 9.02 -12.52
N ILE A 9 15.20 9.72 -12.22
CA ILE A 9 14.61 9.76 -10.87
C ILE A 9 14.15 8.36 -10.44
N TYR A 10 13.46 7.64 -11.32
CA TYR A 10 13.00 6.28 -11.04
C TYR A 10 14.16 5.34 -10.71
N LYS A 11 15.23 5.34 -11.50
CA LYS A 11 16.42 4.53 -11.26
C LYS A 11 17.13 4.89 -9.95
N PHE A 12 17.23 6.18 -9.65
CA PHE A 12 17.81 6.65 -8.39
C PHE A 12 17.03 6.10 -7.19
N GLU A 13 15.70 6.20 -7.25
CA GLU A 13 14.81 5.68 -6.22
C GLU A 13 14.90 4.15 -6.09
N MET A 14 14.95 3.42 -7.20
CA MET A 14 15.12 1.96 -7.19
C MET A 14 16.47 1.54 -6.61
N ALA A 15 17.55 2.26 -6.97
CA ALA A 15 18.89 2.01 -6.44
C ALA A 15 18.99 2.23 -4.92
N ARG A 16 18.18 3.16 -4.38
CA ARG A 16 18.07 3.35 -2.91
C ARG A 16 17.58 2.08 -2.22
N THR A 17 16.62 1.38 -2.79
CA THR A 17 16.13 0.09 -2.24
C THR A 17 17.23 -0.95 -2.15
N GLY A 18 18.09 -1.04 -3.16
CA GLY A 18 19.24 -1.95 -3.14
C GLY A 18 20.22 -1.68 -1.99
N ARG A 19 20.35 -0.41 -1.60
CA ARG A 19 21.18 -0.02 -0.44
C ARG A 19 20.52 -0.24 0.91
N THR A 20 19.20 -0.39 0.95
CA THR A 20 18.40 -0.56 2.19
C THR A 20 17.60 -1.86 2.19
N LEU A 21 18.11 -2.93 1.57
CA LEU A 21 17.42 -4.22 1.41
C LEU A 21 16.92 -4.79 2.74
N MET A 22 17.72 -4.68 3.81
CA MET A 22 17.33 -5.14 5.15
C MET A 22 16.03 -4.51 5.62
N GLN A 23 15.90 -3.18 5.49
CA GLN A 23 14.69 -2.46 5.92
C GLN A 23 13.55 -2.57 4.93
N SER A 24 13.87 -2.53 3.62
CA SER A 24 12.83 -2.42 2.57
C SER A 24 12.17 -3.74 2.22
N ILE A 25 12.86 -4.87 2.44
CA ILE A 25 12.38 -6.20 2.03
C ILE A 25 12.48 -7.18 3.19
N ILE A 26 13.66 -7.39 3.78
CA ILE A 26 13.88 -8.47 4.73
C ILE A 26 13.06 -8.26 6.01
N SER A 27 13.08 -7.07 6.59
CA SER A 27 12.32 -6.78 7.82
C SER A 27 10.79 -6.96 7.63
N PRO A 28 10.13 -6.41 6.58
CA PRO A 28 8.72 -6.68 6.33
C PRO A 28 8.39 -8.16 6.08
N VAL A 29 9.26 -8.89 5.35
CA VAL A 29 9.07 -10.32 5.10
C VAL A 29 9.14 -11.12 6.39
N ILE A 30 10.15 -10.87 7.25
CA ILE A 30 10.27 -11.52 8.55
C ILE A 30 9.05 -11.22 9.43
N SER A 31 8.63 -9.94 9.52
CA SER A 31 7.48 -9.52 10.31
C SER A 31 6.20 -10.21 9.84
N THR A 32 5.97 -10.27 8.52
CA THR A 32 4.79 -10.92 7.95
C THR A 32 4.84 -12.44 8.15
N SER A 33 6.03 -13.06 8.01
CA SER A 33 6.21 -14.49 8.31
C SER A 33 5.90 -14.81 9.77
N LEU A 34 6.31 -13.92 10.69
CA LEU A 34 5.99 -14.08 12.11
C LEU A 34 4.47 -13.97 12.35
N TYR A 35 3.78 -13.07 11.65
CA TYR A 35 2.31 -13.03 11.69
C TYR A 35 1.69 -14.33 11.22
N PHE A 36 2.19 -14.95 10.14
CA PHE A 36 1.70 -16.26 9.68
C PHE A 36 1.89 -17.34 10.75
N VAL A 37 3.05 -17.39 11.38
CA VAL A 37 3.32 -18.37 12.43
C VAL A 37 2.43 -18.13 13.65
N VAL A 38 2.37 -16.89 14.17
CA VAL A 38 1.62 -16.57 15.38
C VAL A 38 0.11 -16.72 15.15
N PHE A 39 -0.45 -16.08 14.13
CA PHE A 39 -1.89 -16.11 13.86
C PHE A 39 -2.32 -17.46 13.28
N GLY A 40 -1.54 -18.06 12.39
CA GLY A 40 -1.81 -19.37 11.83
C GLY A 40 -1.78 -20.49 12.88
N ALA A 41 -0.80 -20.49 13.78
CA ALA A 41 -0.69 -21.52 14.82
C ALA A 41 -1.60 -21.23 16.02
N ALA A 42 -1.59 -19.98 16.57
CA ALA A 42 -2.30 -19.69 17.81
C ALA A 42 -3.81 -19.55 17.61
N ILE A 43 -4.25 -18.91 16.52
CA ILE A 43 -5.66 -18.68 16.23
C ILE A 43 -6.22 -19.78 15.32
N GLY A 44 -5.45 -20.25 14.36
CA GLY A 44 -5.83 -21.35 13.46
C GLY A 44 -6.12 -22.66 14.18
N GLY A 45 -5.55 -22.85 15.38
CA GLY A 45 -5.90 -23.98 16.28
C GLY A 45 -7.32 -23.88 16.88
N ARG A 46 -7.92 -22.68 16.94
CA ARG A 46 -9.27 -22.42 17.48
C ARG A 46 -10.28 -22.13 16.39
N ILE A 47 -9.89 -21.38 15.36
CA ILE A 47 -10.70 -21.05 14.20
C ILE A 47 -10.10 -21.83 13.03
N GLN A 48 -10.66 -22.96 12.70
CA GLN A 48 -10.10 -23.82 11.66
C GLN A 48 -10.34 -23.22 10.25
N GLN A 49 -11.52 -22.67 10.01
CA GLN A 49 -11.94 -22.13 8.72
C GLN A 49 -12.80 -20.88 8.88
N ILE A 50 -12.67 -19.98 7.92
CA ILE A 50 -13.58 -18.86 7.67
C ILE A 50 -14.05 -19.00 6.23
N ASP A 51 -15.38 -19.07 6.02
CA ASP A 51 -16.03 -19.23 4.69
C ASP A 51 -15.45 -20.42 3.88
N GLY A 52 -15.12 -21.51 4.55
CA GLY A 52 -14.55 -22.71 3.91
C GLY A 52 -13.06 -22.64 3.60
N ILE A 53 -12.38 -21.55 3.95
CA ILE A 53 -10.94 -21.35 3.75
C ILE A 53 -10.22 -21.54 5.08
N SER A 54 -9.08 -22.21 5.08
CA SER A 54 -8.26 -22.31 6.30
C SER A 54 -7.87 -20.92 6.80
N TYR A 55 -7.91 -20.70 8.12
CA TYR A 55 -7.64 -19.39 8.69
C TYR A 55 -6.27 -18.81 8.26
N GLY A 56 -5.24 -19.65 8.20
CA GLY A 56 -3.92 -19.23 7.72
C GLY A 56 -3.94 -18.70 6.28
N ALA A 57 -4.71 -19.35 5.38
CA ALA A 57 -4.85 -18.89 4.00
C ALA A 57 -5.71 -17.61 3.92
N PHE A 58 -6.77 -17.52 4.73
CA PHE A 58 -7.67 -16.35 4.79
C PHE A 58 -6.96 -15.03 5.12
N ILE A 59 -5.97 -15.06 6.01
CA ILE A 59 -5.26 -13.85 6.44
C ILE A 59 -4.18 -13.39 5.44
N VAL A 60 -3.77 -14.22 4.48
CA VAL A 60 -2.70 -13.90 3.52
C VAL A 60 -2.97 -12.60 2.75
N PRO A 61 -4.14 -12.42 2.09
CA PRO A 61 -4.43 -11.18 1.37
C PRO A 61 -4.40 -9.95 2.27
N GLY A 62 -4.92 -10.06 3.50
CA GLY A 62 -4.90 -8.97 4.49
C GLY A 62 -3.48 -8.56 4.90
N LEU A 63 -2.60 -9.53 5.15
CA LEU A 63 -1.19 -9.27 5.51
C LEU A 63 -0.38 -8.68 4.35
N ILE A 64 -0.64 -9.14 3.12
CA ILE A 64 -0.03 -8.53 1.93
C ILE A 64 -0.46 -7.07 1.82
N MET A 65 -1.77 -6.78 1.97
CA MET A 65 -2.29 -5.42 1.92
C MET A 65 -1.73 -4.55 3.04
N LEU A 66 -1.64 -5.02 4.28
CA LEU A 66 -1.02 -4.29 5.39
C LEU A 66 0.41 -3.84 5.04
N SER A 67 1.22 -4.75 4.52
CA SER A 67 2.59 -4.46 4.12
C SER A 67 2.65 -3.55 2.91
N LEU A 68 1.79 -3.75 1.91
CA LEU A 68 1.72 -2.95 0.70
C LEU A 68 1.35 -1.50 1.01
N LEU A 69 0.32 -1.26 1.82
CA LEU A 69 -0.16 0.06 2.20
C LEU A 69 0.92 0.84 2.96
N THR A 70 1.49 0.24 3.99
CA THR A 70 2.51 0.88 4.83
C THR A 70 3.78 1.19 4.05
N GLN A 71 4.25 0.26 3.21
CA GLN A 71 5.47 0.46 2.41
C GLN A 71 5.27 1.42 1.24
N SER A 72 4.10 1.43 0.60
CA SER A 72 3.78 2.40 -0.44
C SER A 72 3.85 3.83 0.09
N ILE A 73 3.24 4.07 1.26
CA ILE A 73 3.30 5.37 1.90
C ILE A 73 4.74 5.72 2.32
N ALA A 74 5.41 4.82 3.01
CA ALA A 74 6.76 5.08 3.53
C ALA A 74 7.76 5.38 2.41
N ASN A 75 7.74 4.58 1.32
CA ASN A 75 8.65 4.79 0.19
C ASN A 75 8.38 6.10 -0.54
N ALA A 76 7.11 6.43 -0.80
CA ALA A 76 6.74 7.64 -1.53
C ALA A 76 6.94 8.91 -0.68
N SER A 77 6.55 8.87 0.60
CA SER A 77 6.69 10.01 1.50
C SER A 77 8.16 10.36 1.74
N PHE A 78 8.99 9.38 2.01
CA PHE A 78 10.42 9.59 2.16
C PHE A 78 11.05 10.08 0.84
N GLY A 79 10.64 9.52 -0.30
CA GLY A 79 11.17 9.87 -1.61
C GLY A 79 11.08 11.36 -1.92
N ILE A 80 9.94 12.00 -1.65
CA ILE A 80 9.76 13.45 -1.90
C ILE A 80 10.18 14.31 -0.72
N TYR A 81 10.05 13.82 0.53
CA TYR A 81 10.44 14.58 1.71
C TYR A 81 11.95 14.78 1.80
N PHE A 82 12.76 13.76 1.51
CA PHE A 82 14.21 13.83 1.62
C PHE A 82 14.84 14.92 0.73
N PRO A 83 14.51 15.05 -0.57
CA PRO A 83 14.94 16.19 -1.40
C PRO A 83 14.51 17.56 -0.84
N ARG A 84 13.34 17.68 -0.21
CA ARG A 84 12.91 18.90 0.46
C ARG A 84 13.78 19.21 1.68
N PHE A 85 14.03 18.21 2.50
CA PHE A 85 14.86 18.33 3.69
C PHE A 85 16.32 18.74 3.37
N THR A 86 16.88 18.19 2.29
CA THR A 86 18.27 18.50 1.86
C THR A 86 18.38 19.75 0.98
N GLY A 87 17.25 20.33 0.55
CA GLY A 87 17.23 21.47 -0.38
C GLY A 87 17.40 21.08 -1.85
N THR A 88 17.69 19.82 -2.18
CA THR A 88 17.82 19.35 -3.58
C THR A 88 16.52 19.41 -4.37
N ILE A 89 15.39 19.63 -3.71
CA ILE A 89 14.09 19.86 -4.37
C ILE A 89 14.15 21.08 -5.31
N TYR A 90 14.93 22.11 -5.00
CA TYR A 90 15.05 23.32 -5.82
C TYR A 90 15.74 23.02 -7.17
N GLU A 91 16.71 22.10 -7.19
CA GLU A 91 17.33 21.64 -8.43
C GLU A 91 16.31 20.88 -9.29
N LEU A 92 15.50 20.03 -8.66
CA LEU A 92 14.44 19.28 -9.32
C LEU A 92 13.38 20.24 -9.92
N LEU A 93 12.96 21.28 -9.17
CA LEU A 93 11.94 22.23 -9.62
C LEU A 93 12.46 23.24 -10.65
N SER A 94 13.78 23.49 -10.72
CA SER A 94 14.40 24.35 -11.72
C SER A 94 14.75 23.61 -13.02
N ALA A 95 14.77 22.28 -12.99
CA ALA A 95 15.00 21.47 -14.18
C ALA A 95 13.80 21.55 -15.16
N PRO A 96 14.02 21.37 -16.47
CA PRO A 96 12.95 21.39 -17.48
C PRO A 96 12.11 20.11 -17.44
N ILE A 97 11.49 19.85 -16.29
CA ILE A 97 10.62 18.70 -16.01
C ILE A 97 9.24 19.17 -15.55
N SER A 98 8.20 18.51 -16.06
CA SER A 98 6.82 18.76 -15.63
C SER A 98 6.52 18.11 -14.28
N TYR A 99 5.54 18.66 -13.55
CA TYR A 99 5.07 18.06 -12.30
C TYR A 99 4.58 16.62 -12.48
N LEU A 100 3.97 16.29 -13.62
CA LEU A 100 3.54 14.93 -13.92
C LEU A 100 4.72 13.96 -14.00
N GLU A 101 5.83 14.38 -14.57
CA GLU A 101 7.06 13.57 -14.65
C GLU A 101 7.64 13.32 -13.26
N ILE A 102 7.62 14.32 -12.40
CA ILE A 102 8.05 14.17 -11.00
C ILE A 102 7.17 13.14 -10.28
N VAL A 103 5.84 13.33 -10.35
CA VAL A 103 4.88 12.44 -9.68
C VAL A 103 5.02 11.00 -10.20
N VAL A 104 5.01 10.80 -11.53
CA VAL A 104 5.13 9.47 -12.14
C VAL A 104 6.42 8.78 -11.72
N SER A 105 7.52 9.52 -11.59
CA SER A 105 8.82 8.97 -11.22
C SER A 105 8.84 8.47 -9.77
N TYR A 106 8.46 9.32 -8.81
CA TYR A 106 8.48 8.97 -7.38
C TYR A 106 7.40 7.97 -7.01
N VAL A 107 6.16 8.22 -7.45
CA VAL A 107 5.02 7.32 -7.20
C VAL A 107 5.23 5.98 -7.89
N GLY A 108 5.68 6.00 -9.15
CA GLY A 108 5.98 4.78 -9.90
C GLY A 108 7.07 3.94 -9.24
N ALA A 109 8.16 4.55 -8.77
CA ALA A 109 9.21 3.84 -8.06
C ALA A 109 8.70 3.26 -6.73
N ALA A 110 7.95 4.05 -5.93
CA ALA A 110 7.40 3.59 -4.66
C ALA A 110 6.40 2.43 -4.86
N ALA A 111 5.48 2.55 -5.84
CA ALA A 111 4.53 1.51 -6.17
C ALA A 111 5.24 0.21 -6.62
N THR A 112 6.25 0.32 -7.50
CA THR A 112 7.03 -0.85 -7.95
C THR A 112 7.72 -1.56 -6.78
N LYS A 113 8.36 -0.83 -5.87
CA LYS A 113 8.99 -1.40 -4.67
C LYS A 113 7.98 -2.17 -3.82
N SER A 114 6.81 -1.58 -3.61
CA SER A 114 5.75 -2.16 -2.78
C SER A 114 5.11 -3.38 -3.44
N ILE A 115 4.93 -3.38 -4.76
CA ILE A 115 4.45 -4.53 -5.53
C ILE A 115 5.46 -5.68 -5.44
N ILE A 116 6.75 -5.41 -5.63
CA ILE A 116 7.82 -6.42 -5.50
C ILE A 116 7.77 -7.03 -4.10
N LEU A 117 7.66 -6.22 -3.05
CA LEU A 117 7.53 -6.71 -1.68
C LEU A 117 6.26 -7.57 -1.49
N GLY A 118 5.11 -7.11 -1.99
CA GLY A 118 3.86 -7.85 -1.92
C GLY A 118 3.94 -9.22 -2.59
N LEU A 119 4.62 -9.31 -3.74
CA LEU A 119 4.86 -10.57 -4.45
C LEU A 119 5.84 -11.48 -3.69
N ILE A 120 6.87 -10.91 -3.05
CA ILE A 120 7.78 -11.68 -2.19
C ILE A 120 7.02 -12.26 -0.97
N ILE A 121 6.17 -11.44 -0.33
CA ILE A 121 5.34 -11.89 0.78
C ILE A 121 4.37 -12.99 0.33
N LEU A 122 3.76 -12.84 -0.85
CA LEU A 122 2.90 -13.86 -1.44
C LEU A 122 3.65 -15.19 -1.64
N ALA A 123 4.83 -15.13 -2.24
CA ALA A 123 5.68 -16.30 -2.43
C ALA A 123 6.08 -16.95 -1.09
N THR A 124 6.41 -16.13 -0.09
CA THR A 124 6.73 -16.59 1.27
C THR A 124 5.53 -17.24 1.94
N ALA A 125 4.32 -16.66 1.80
CA ALA A 125 3.09 -17.20 2.36
C ALA A 125 2.77 -18.59 1.79
N GLY A 126 3.09 -18.84 0.52
CA GLY A 126 2.95 -20.16 -0.13
C GLY A 126 3.79 -21.26 0.51
N LEU A 127 4.81 -20.94 1.31
CA LEU A 127 5.58 -21.91 2.09
C LEU A 127 4.88 -22.36 3.37
N PHE A 128 3.94 -21.54 3.87
CA PHE A 128 3.24 -21.81 5.13
C PHE A 128 1.83 -22.37 4.93
N VAL A 129 1.16 -21.98 3.85
CA VAL A 129 -0.23 -22.35 3.58
C VAL A 129 -0.46 -22.65 2.10
N PRO A 130 -1.35 -23.62 1.77
CA PRO A 130 -1.75 -23.83 0.38
C PRO A 130 -2.55 -22.62 -0.11
N LEU A 131 -2.01 -21.89 -1.08
CA LEU A 131 -2.65 -20.74 -1.69
C LEU A 131 -3.35 -21.14 -2.99
N GLN A 132 -4.54 -20.60 -3.17
CA GLN A 132 -5.26 -20.65 -4.44
C GLN A 132 -5.49 -19.24 -4.92
N VAL A 133 -5.11 -18.95 -6.16
CA VAL A 133 -5.36 -17.66 -6.81
C VAL A 133 -6.35 -17.91 -7.94
N ALA A 134 -7.64 -17.69 -7.65
CA ALA A 134 -8.72 -17.95 -8.60
C ALA A 134 -8.68 -16.96 -9.79
N HIS A 135 -8.31 -15.71 -9.53
CA HIS A 135 -8.34 -14.64 -10.54
C HIS A 135 -7.02 -13.85 -10.56
N PRO A 136 -5.92 -14.38 -11.16
CA PRO A 136 -4.58 -13.78 -11.11
C PRO A 136 -4.54 -12.37 -11.73
N ALA A 137 -5.27 -12.12 -12.81
CA ALA A 137 -5.32 -10.81 -13.44
C ALA A 137 -5.93 -9.73 -12.52
N TRP A 138 -7.00 -10.08 -11.79
CA TRP A 138 -7.62 -9.21 -10.79
C TRP A 138 -6.72 -8.99 -9.58
N MET A 139 -6.01 -10.03 -9.15
CA MET A 139 -5.00 -9.90 -8.08
C MET A 139 -3.95 -8.85 -8.45
N LEU A 140 -3.37 -8.93 -9.64
CA LEU A 140 -2.38 -7.95 -10.11
C LEU A 140 -2.98 -6.55 -10.26
N LEU A 141 -4.22 -6.44 -10.73
CA LEU A 141 -4.92 -5.16 -10.86
C LEU A 141 -5.13 -4.48 -9.51
N PHE A 142 -5.69 -5.20 -8.51
CA PHE A 142 -5.86 -4.65 -7.16
C PHE A 142 -4.52 -4.31 -6.50
N LEU A 143 -3.51 -5.16 -6.68
CA LEU A 143 -2.15 -4.90 -6.18
C LEU A 143 -1.58 -3.60 -6.77
N LEU A 144 -1.70 -3.41 -8.08
CA LEU A 144 -1.23 -2.21 -8.79
C LEU A 144 -1.99 -0.96 -8.35
N LEU A 145 -3.33 -1.01 -8.39
CA LEU A 145 -4.17 0.13 -8.03
C LEU A 145 -3.94 0.56 -6.58
N THR A 146 -3.85 -0.40 -5.67
CA THR A 146 -3.57 -0.13 -4.26
C THR A 146 -2.19 0.49 -4.06
N ALA A 147 -1.15 -0.09 -4.68
CA ALA A 147 0.21 0.41 -4.58
C ALA A 147 0.33 1.85 -5.11
N VAL A 148 -0.29 2.15 -6.26
CA VAL A 148 -0.29 3.51 -6.84
C VAL A 148 -1.06 4.48 -5.95
N THR A 149 -2.26 4.12 -5.50
CA THR A 149 -3.11 4.97 -4.65
C THR A 149 -2.40 5.35 -3.35
N PHE A 150 -1.81 4.37 -2.66
CA PHE A 150 -1.12 4.62 -1.40
C PHE A 150 0.27 5.26 -1.58
N SER A 151 0.90 5.08 -2.73
CA SER A 151 2.10 5.86 -3.08
C SER A 151 1.75 7.32 -3.37
N LEU A 152 0.59 7.62 -3.97
CA LEU A 152 0.10 9.00 -4.12
C LEU A 152 -0.19 9.65 -2.75
N LEU A 153 -0.84 8.93 -1.85
CA LEU A 153 -1.04 9.40 -0.47
C LEU A 153 0.29 9.63 0.25
N GLY A 154 1.23 8.71 0.13
CA GLY A 154 2.56 8.86 0.69
C GLY A 154 3.27 10.10 0.13
N PHE A 155 3.15 10.35 -1.17
CA PHE A 155 3.69 11.55 -1.81
C PHE A 155 3.08 12.83 -1.23
N ILE A 156 1.76 12.87 -1.02
CA ILE A 156 1.06 14.00 -0.36
C ILE A 156 1.58 14.20 1.07
N ILE A 157 1.70 13.11 1.84
CA ILE A 157 2.21 13.13 3.21
C ILE A 157 3.64 13.66 3.24
N GLY A 158 4.50 13.25 2.31
CA GLY A 158 5.88 13.69 2.21
C GLY A 158 6.01 15.19 1.89
N ILE A 159 5.06 15.77 1.16
CA ILE A 159 4.99 17.23 0.95
C ILE A 159 4.46 17.94 2.19
N TRP A 160 3.48 17.36 2.89
CA TRP A 160 2.86 17.96 4.07
C TRP A 160 3.75 17.93 5.32
N ALA A 161 4.59 16.89 5.46
CA ALA A 161 5.40 16.66 6.64
C ALA A 161 6.48 17.74 6.82
N ASP A 162 6.67 18.19 8.07
CA ASP A 162 7.72 19.15 8.47
C ASP A 162 8.89 18.47 9.18
N GLY A 163 8.77 17.15 9.47
CA GLY A 163 9.78 16.34 10.14
C GLY A 163 9.64 14.87 9.83
N PHE A 164 10.72 14.10 10.03
CA PHE A 164 10.75 12.64 9.81
C PHE A 164 9.71 11.90 10.67
N GLU A 165 9.38 12.42 11.86
CA GLU A 165 8.37 11.83 12.73
C GLU A 165 7.00 11.78 12.05
N LYS A 166 6.59 12.85 11.35
CA LYS A 166 5.29 12.91 10.67
C LYS A 166 5.16 11.89 9.54
N LEU A 167 6.27 11.48 8.91
CA LEU A 167 6.27 10.44 7.89
C LEU A 167 5.87 9.07 8.47
N GLN A 168 6.22 8.83 9.74
CA GLN A 168 5.94 7.56 10.44
C GLN A 168 4.57 7.57 11.14
N LEU A 169 4.12 8.74 11.62
CA LEU A 169 2.88 8.87 12.37
C LEU A 169 1.65 8.44 11.56
N VAL A 170 1.57 8.84 10.29
CA VAL A 170 0.40 8.51 9.45
C VAL A 170 0.28 7.00 9.18
N PRO A 171 1.34 6.30 8.73
CA PRO A 171 1.27 4.84 8.61
C PRO A 171 0.93 4.14 9.92
N LEU A 172 1.55 4.55 11.03
CA LEU A 172 1.41 3.88 12.32
C LEU A 172 0.04 4.13 12.97
N LEU A 173 -0.41 5.38 13.01
CA LEU A 173 -1.61 5.77 13.77
C LEU A 173 -2.90 5.73 12.95
N ILE A 174 -2.81 5.80 11.63
CA ILE A 174 -3.99 5.83 10.76
C ILE A 174 -4.07 4.55 9.92
N VAL A 175 -3.05 4.28 9.10
CA VAL A 175 -3.14 3.18 8.12
C VAL A 175 -3.17 1.82 8.79
N THR A 176 -2.33 1.60 9.80
CA THR A 176 -2.29 0.32 10.51
C THR A 176 -3.63 0.02 11.20
N PRO A 177 -4.23 0.89 12.03
CA PRO A 177 -5.56 0.63 12.60
C PRO A 177 -6.65 0.46 11.54
N LEU A 178 -6.66 1.27 10.48
CA LEU A 178 -7.64 1.11 9.39
C LEU A 178 -7.49 -0.24 8.68
N THR A 179 -6.26 -0.74 8.53
CA THR A 179 -6.02 -2.04 7.90
C THR A 179 -6.49 -3.19 8.81
N PHE A 180 -6.25 -3.09 10.12
CA PHE A 180 -6.79 -4.07 11.07
C PHE A 180 -8.32 -4.05 11.10
N LEU A 181 -8.94 -2.88 11.17
CA LEU A 181 -10.40 -2.71 11.09
C LEU A 181 -10.96 -2.99 9.69
N GLY A 182 -10.11 -3.07 8.68
CA GLY A 182 -10.46 -3.35 7.29
C GLY A 182 -10.71 -4.83 6.98
N GLY A 183 -10.74 -5.71 7.99
CA GLY A 183 -11.00 -7.13 7.79
C GLY A 183 -9.76 -7.92 7.36
N SER A 184 -8.54 -7.48 7.73
CA SER A 184 -7.30 -8.22 7.39
C SER A 184 -7.26 -9.61 8.04
N PHE A 185 -7.81 -9.76 9.25
CA PHE A 185 -7.70 -10.95 10.10
C PHE A 185 -9.03 -11.63 10.38
N TYR A 186 -10.15 -11.07 9.92
CA TYR A 186 -11.52 -11.57 10.13
C TYR A 186 -12.42 -11.17 8.96
N SER A 187 -13.54 -11.84 8.79
CA SER A 187 -14.60 -11.40 7.88
C SER A 187 -15.47 -10.33 8.56
N ILE A 188 -15.95 -9.35 7.79
CA ILE A 188 -16.82 -8.28 8.32
C ILE A 188 -18.08 -8.86 8.98
N ASP A 189 -18.59 -9.98 8.48
CA ASP A 189 -19.79 -10.65 9.02
C ASP A 189 -19.58 -11.19 10.45
N MET A 190 -18.34 -11.34 10.90
CA MET A 190 -18.02 -11.75 12.27
C MET A 190 -18.17 -10.61 13.28
N LEU A 191 -18.31 -9.36 12.82
CA LEU A 191 -18.47 -8.19 13.68
C LEU A 191 -19.94 -8.01 14.14
N PRO A 192 -20.17 -7.39 15.31
CA PRO A 192 -21.49 -6.92 15.69
C PRO A 192 -22.06 -5.93 14.65
N PRO A 193 -23.41 -5.88 14.46
CA PRO A 193 -24.04 -5.10 13.37
C PRO A 193 -23.68 -3.61 13.32
N PHE A 194 -23.41 -3.02 14.48
CA PHE A 194 -22.94 -1.63 14.58
C PHE A 194 -21.55 -1.47 13.91
N TRP A 195 -20.60 -2.35 14.24
CA TRP A 195 -19.24 -2.31 13.71
C TRP A 195 -19.17 -2.68 12.23
N GLN A 196 -20.05 -3.56 11.73
CA GLN A 196 -20.15 -3.85 10.30
C GLN A 196 -20.43 -2.56 9.51
N LYS A 197 -21.38 -1.72 9.99
CA LYS A 197 -21.71 -0.44 9.35
C LYS A 197 -20.53 0.56 9.44
N VAL A 198 -19.89 0.66 10.61
CA VAL A 198 -18.72 1.55 10.80
C VAL A 198 -17.58 1.16 9.88
N THR A 199 -17.32 -0.12 9.74
CA THR A 199 -16.26 -0.66 8.89
C THR A 199 -16.44 -0.29 7.43
N LEU A 200 -17.66 -0.17 6.92
CA LEU A 200 -17.93 0.27 5.54
C LEU A 200 -17.51 1.72 5.24
N PHE A 201 -17.30 2.56 6.25
CA PHE A 201 -16.70 3.89 6.06
C PHE A 201 -15.17 3.83 5.92
N ASN A 202 -14.56 2.70 6.20
CA ASN A 202 -13.13 2.50 6.06
C ASN A 202 -12.76 2.17 4.60
N PRO A 203 -12.02 3.04 3.89
CA PRO A 203 -11.67 2.78 2.49
C PRO A 203 -10.81 1.52 2.30
N VAL A 204 -10.07 1.11 3.33
CA VAL A 204 -9.17 -0.06 3.26
C VAL A 204 -9.95 -1.38 3.15
N VAL A 205 -11.19 -1.43 3.64
CA VAL A 205 -12.09 -2.59 3.49
C VAL A 205 -12.24 -3.00 2.04
N TYR A 206 -12.50 -2.03 1.17
CA TYR A 206 -12.73 -2.28 -0.26
C TYR A 206 -11.49 -2.84 -0.95
N LEU A 207 -10.30 -2.37 -0.54
CA LEU A 207 -9.03 -2.85 -1.06
C LEU A 207 -8.77 -4.31 -0.65
N ILE A 208 -8.95 -4.62 0.64
CA ILE A 208 -8.73 -5.96 1.18
C ILE A 208 -9.76 -6.94 0.63
N SER A 209 -11.04 -6.56 0.62
CA SER A 209 -12.15 -7.38 0.12
C SER A 209 -11.96 -7.73 -1.36
N GLY A 210 -11.70 -6.74 -2.21
CA GLY A 210 -11.44 -6.97 -3.63
C GLY A 210 -10.20 -7.82 -3.89
N PHE A 211 -9.13 -7.59 -3.13
CA PHE A 211 -7.91 -8.39 -3.23
C PHE A 211 -8.13 -9.82 -2.75
N ARG A 212 -8.85 -10.03 -1.64
CA ARG A 212 -9.20 -11.37 -1.14
C ARG A 212 -10.07 -12.14 -2.12
N TRP A 213 -11.03 -11.46 -2.74
CA TRP A 213 -11.85 -12.08 -3.76
C TRP A 213 -11.02 -12.65 -4.92
N SER A 214 -9.95 -11.97 -5.31
CA SER A 214 -9.08 -12.46 -6.38
C SER A 214 -8.38 -13.78 -6.06
N PHE A 215 -8.23 -14.11 -4.76
CA PHE A 215 -7.68 -15.36 -4.31
C PHE A 215 -8.74 -16.48 -4.24
N TYR A 216 -9.86 -16.19 -3.59
CA TYR A 216 -10.78 -17.26 -3.17
C TYR A 216 -12.18 -17.14 -3.74
N GLY A 217 -12.47 -16.11 -4.52
CA GLY A 217 -13.84 -15.83 -5.00
C GLY A 217 -14.79 -15.33 -3.92
N ILE A 218 -14.31 -15.12 -2.68
CA ILE A 218 -15.09 -14.67 -1.53
C ILE A 218 -14.75 -13.20 -1.24
N ALA A 219 -15.77 -12.38 -1.02
CA ALA A 219 -15.63 -10.95 -0.76
C ALA A 219 -16.64 -10.48 0.28
N ASP A 220 -16.19 -9.69 1.26
CA ASP A 220 -17.07 -9.02 2.21
C ASP A 220 -17.92 -7.93 1.53
N VAL A 221 -17.40 -7.32 0.46
CA VAL A 221 -18.08 -6.30 -0.34
C VAL A 221 -17.95 -6.66 -1.82
N SER A 222 -18.98 -6.36 -2.62
CA SER A 222 -18.96 -6.69 -4.05
C SER A 222 -17.71 -6.13 -4.75
N VAL A 223 -17.12 -6.92 -5.64
CA VAL A 223 -15.88 -6.57 -6.36
C VAL A 223 -16.00 -5.29 -7.17
N ALA A 224 -17.17 -5.05 -7.77
CA ALA A 224 -17.43 -3.84 -8.53
C ALA A 224 -17.37 -2.59 -7.64
N VAL A 225 -17.95 -2.64 -6.43
CA VAL A 225 -17.88 -1.55 -5.44
C VAL A 225 -16.45 -1.39 -4.94
N SER A 226 -15.74 -2.48 -4.65
CA SER A 226 -14.33 -2.46 -4.23
C SER A 226 -13.45 -1.79 -5.28
N LEU A 227 -13.61 -2.13 -6.54
CA LEU A 227 -12.87 -1.51 -7.65
C LEU A 227 -13.22 -0.03 -7.80
N ALA A 228 -14.52 0.31 -7.80
CA ALA A 228 -14.98 1.70 -7.92
C ALA A 228 -14.41 2.58 -6.79
N MET A 229 -14.49 2.12 -5.53
CA MET A 229 -13.95 2.85 -4.39
C MET A 229 -12.43 3.03 -4.46
N THR A 230 -11.70 2.01 -4.92
CA THR A 230 -10.24 2.11 -5.13
C THR A 230 -9.91 3.17 -6.18
N VAL A 231 -10.64 3.17 -7.32
CA VAL A 231 -10.46 4.14 -8.39
C VAL A 231 -10.82 5.56 -7.93
N VAL A 232 -11.92 5.73 -7.19
CA VAL A 232 -12.31 7.03 -6.62
C VAL A 232 -11.23 7.55 -5.67
N PHE A 233 -10.70 6.69 -4.79
CA PHE A 233 -9.65 7.08 -3.86
C PHE A 233 -8.35 7.48 -4.58
N MET A 234 -8.00 6.78 -5.65
CA MET A 234 -6.88 7.13 -6.52
C MET A 234 -7.12 8.48 -7.21
N ALA A 235 -8.32 8.70 -7.77
CA ALA A 235 -8.67 9.95 -8.44
C ALA A 235 -8.63 11.15 -7.49
N VAL A 236 -9.15 11.01 -6.27
CA VAL A 236 -9.06 12.03 -5.22
C VAL A 236 -7.61 12.35 -4.88
N SER A 237 -6.78 11.32 -4.69
CA SER A 237 -5.34 11.50 -4.40
C SER A 237 -4.62 12.22 -5.55
N LEU A 238 -4.91 11.87 -6.79
CA LEU A 238 -4.39 12.57 -7.99
C LEU A 238 -4.85 14.03 -8.05
N ALA A 239 -6.12 14.30 -7.74
CA ALA A 239 -6.65 15.66 -7.71
C ALA A 239 -5.95 16.53 -6.64
N ILE A 240 -5.69 15.97 -5.45
CA ILE A 240 -4.94 16.65 -4.38
C ILE A 240 -3.51 16.95 -4.83
N VAL A 241 -2.81 15.97 -5.45
CA VAL A 241 -1.47 16.18 -5.99
C VAL A 241 -1.46 17.28 -7.06
N ALA A 242 -2.41 17.26 -8.00
CA ALA A 242 -2.54 18.29 -9.02
C ALA A 242 -2.79 19.68 -8.42
N TRP A 243 -3.62 19.76 -7.37
CA TRP A 243 -3.87 20.99 -6.64
C TRP A 243 -2.61 21.52 -5.95
N ILE A 244 -1.83 20.64 -5.28
CA ILE A 244 -0.55 21.00 -4.63
C ILE A 244 0.41 21.65 -5.63
N PHE A 245 0.58 21.04 -6.81
CA PHE A 245 1.50 21.59 -7.82
C PHE A 245 0.98 22.87 -8.48
N LYS A 246 -0.35 23.02 -8.67
CA LYS A 246 -0.95 24.26 -9.18
C LYS A 246 -0.79 25.44 -8.22
N THR A 247 -0.95 25.21 -6.93
CA THR A 247 -0.89 26.24 -5.89
C THR A 247 0.53 26.49 -5.38
N GLY A 248 1.46 25.57 -5.61
CA GLY A 248 2.79 25.57 -5.01
C GLY A 248 2.78 25.29 -3.51
N TYR A 249 1.69 24.74 -2.97
CA TYR A 249 1.51 24.50 -1.55
C TYR A 249 2.66 23.65 -0.98
N ARG A 250 3.41 24.22 -0.04
CA ARG A 250 4.54 23.57 0.65
C ARG A 250 5.63 22.97 -0.25
N LEU A 251 5.68 23.30 -1.52
CA LEU A 251 6.76 22.90 -2.42
C LEU A 251 8.02 23.74 -2.25
N LYS A 252 7.82 25.00 -1.84
CA LYS A 252 8.88 25.97 -1.55
C LYS A 252 8.72 26.41 -0.09
N THR A 253 9.51 25.90 0.77
CA THR A 253 9.65 26.37 2.18
C THR A 253 11.04 26.84 2.40
#